data_b568df87644e6d9afd2282ca5c9acebc
#
_entry.id   b568df87644e6d9afd2282ca5c9acebc
#
_cell.length_a   1.000
_cell.length_b   1.000
_cell.length_c   1.000
_cell.angle_alpha   90.00
_cell.angle_beta   90.00
_cell.angle_gamma   90.00
#
_symmetry.space_group_name_H-M   'P 1'
#
loop_
_entity.id
_entity.type
_entity.pdbx_description
1 polymer ?
#
loop_
_entity_poly.entity_id
_entity_poly.type
_entity_poly.pdbx_seq_one_letter_code
_entity_poly.pdbx_strand_id
1 'polypeptide(L)'
;RHQHATHRGVIVVLIRRQRFKWAASCEAMGGNGESGNWTYGDYLRLHELLELQGDERGISADEMHFIIVHQTFELWFKQIIRELSETREILDRVPVPEDDIPRAVSHLERTTEIFRLMANQWTVLETLTPQGFLAFRDGLGTASGFESFQMREFEALLGLETEDRLFGMDPIKTCLLYTSPSPR
;
A
#
# COMPACT_ATOMS: atom_id res chain seq x y z
N ARG A 1 18.13 10.38 33.65
CA ARG A 1 18.99 9.63 32.69
C ARG A 1 18.80 8.12 32.86
N HIS A 2 17.65 7.55 32.46
CA HIS A 2 17.47 6.08 32.31
C HIS A 2 16.09 5.81 31.70
N GLN A 3 15.92 6.03 30.38
CA GLN A 3 14.73 5.51 29.66
C GLN A 3 14.94 5.27 28.15
N HIS A 4 16.14 5.43 27.60
CA HIS A 4 16.37 5.26 26.15
C HIS A 4 16.96 3.90 25.70
N ALA A 5 17.18 2.95 26.60
CA ALA A 5 17.84 1.68 26.27
C ALA A 5 16.91 0.51 25.90
N THR A 6 15.61 0.61 26.18
CA THR A 6 14.65 -0.53 26.09
C THR A 6 14.04 -0.72 24.69
N HIS A 7 13.92 0.33 23.86
CA HIS A 7 13.27 0.21 22.54
C HIS A 7 14.13 -0.46 21.46
N ARG A 8 15.45 -0.28 21.48
CA ARG A 8 16.33 -0.93 20.48
C ARG A 8 16.40 -2.46 20.63
N GLY A 9 16.33 -2.97 21.85
CA GLY A 9 16.34 -4.42 22.11
C GLY A 9 15.09 -5.15 21.65
N VAL A 10 13.92 -4.53 21.78
CA VAL A 10 12.62 -5.13 21.42
C VAL A 10 12.46 -5.24 19.90
N ILE A 11 12.88 -4.23 19.15
CA ILE A 11 12.79 -4.24 17.68
C ILE A 11 13.67 -5.34 17.08
N VAL A 12 14.90 -5.51 17.58
CA VAL A 12 15.84 -6.56 17.12
C VAL A 12 15.30 -7.96 17.43
N VAL A 13 14.64 -8.16 18.57
CA VAL A 13 14.05 -9.46 18.95
C VAL A 13 12.81 -9.78 18.12
N LEU A 14 11.95 -8.80 17.81
CA LEU A 14 10.77 -8.99 16.97
C LEU A 14 11.15 -9.34 15.52
N ILE A 15 12.14 -8.67 14.93
CA ILE A 15 12.65 -8.96 13.59
C ILE A 15 13.27 -10.37 13.54
N ARG A 16 14.00 -10.81 14.57
CA ARG A 16 14.55 -12.17 14.62
C ARG A 16 13.48 -13.26 14.75
N ARG A 17 12.38 -13.02 15.51
CA ARG A 17 11.28 -14.00 15.65
C ARG A 17 10.46 -14.15 14.37
N GLN A 18 10.21 -13.07 13.64
CA GLN A 18 9.47 -13.15 12.38
C GLN A 18 10.32 -13.76 11.25
N ARG A 19 11.63 -13.46 11.17
CA ARG A 19 12.52 -14.10 10.19
C ARG A 19 12.54 -15.62 10.33
N PHE A 20 12.47 -16.15 11.55
CA PHE A 20 12.53 -17.60 11.76
C PHE A 20 11.24 -18.32 11.31
N LYS A 21 10.07 -17.70 11.46
CA LYS A 21 8.80 -18.27 10.97
C LYS A 21 8.68 -18.22 9.45
N TRP A 22 9.23 -17.21 8.83
CA TRP A 22 9.15 -17.02 7.37
C TRP A 22 10.10 -17.99 6.62
N ALA A 23 11.31 -18.17 7.10
CA ALA A 23 12.26 -19.15 6.55
C ALA A 23 11.73 -20.58 6.59
N ALA A 24 11.13 -21.00 7.71
CA ALA A 24 10.54 -22.31 7.85
C ALA A 24 9.32 -22.55 6.92
N SER A 25 8.56 -21.51 6.58
CA SER A 25 7.45 -21.61 5.63
C SER A 25 7.92 -21.72 4.17
N CYS A 26 9.06 -21.13 3.81
CA CYS A 26 9.62 -21.25 2.46
C CYS A 26 10.20 -22.63 2.17
N GLU A 27 10.77 -23.31 3.17
CA GLU A 27 11.28 -24.69 3.01
C GLU A 27 10.15 -25.73 2.85
N ALA A 28 8.95 -25.45 3.37
CA ALA A 28 7.80 -26.37 3.30
C ALA A 28 7.02 -26.30 1.97
N MET A 29 7.31 -25.31 1.08
CA MET A 29 6.64 -25.12 -0.21
C MET A 29 7.40 -25.69 -1.42
N GLY A 30 8.30 -26.64 -1.21
CA GLY A 30 8.95 -27.41 -2.27
C GLY A 30 7.98 -28.39 -2.96
N GLY A 31 7.01 -27.88 -3.72
CA GLY A 31 6.07 -28.67 -4.52
C GLY A 31 6.45 -28.61 -6.01
N ASN A 32 6.61 -29.79 -6.60
CA ASN A 32 6.92 -30.05 -7.99
C ASN A 32 5.93 -29.38 -8.96
N GLY A 33 6.34 -28.29 -9.57
CA GLY A 33 5.77 -27.70 -10.77
C GLY A 33 6.91 -26.98 -11.49
N GLU A 34 6.95 -26.99 -12.80
CA GLU A 34 7.94 -26.30 -13.64
C GLU A 34 8.05 -24.80 -13.28
N SER A 35 8.54 -24.52 -12.10
CA SER A 35 8.85 -23.19 -11.65
C SER A 35 10.24 -22.87 -12.17
N GLY A 36 10.34 -21.88 -13.06
CA GLY A 36 11.62 -21.26 -13.38
C GLY A 36 12.34 -20.94 -12.06
N ASN A 37 13.64 -21.01 -12.10
CA ASN A 37 14.52 -20.84 -10.92
C ASN A 37 14.56 -19.35 -10.51
N TRP A 38 13.40 -18.82 -10.03
CA TRP A 38 13.22 -17.43 -9.66
C TRP A 38 13.99 -17.12 -8.37
N THR A 39 14.85 -16.14 -8.40
CA THR A 39 15.37 -15.54 -7.17
C THR A 39 14.31 -14.66 -6.51
N TYR A 40 14.49 -14.33 -5.24
CA TYR A 40 13.63 -13.38 -4.52
C TYR A 40 13.52 -12.03 -5.25
N GLY A 41 14.64 -11.53 -5.78
CA GLY A 41 14.68 -10.29 -6.54
C GLY A 41 13.90 -10.35 -7.84
N ASP A 42 14.03 -11.46 -8.59
CA ASP A 42 13.31 -11.67 -9.85
C ASP A 42 11.80 -11.78 -9.62
N TYR A 43 11.39 -12.60 -8.64
CA TYR A 43 9.97 -12.79 -8.33
C TYR A 43 9.27 -11.50 -7.93
N LEU A 44 9.91 -10.67 -7.13
CA LEU A 44 9.38 -9.38 -6.68
C LEU A 44 9.71 -8.22 -7.64
N ARG A 45 10.49 -8.47 -8.70
CA ARG A 45 10.96 -7.44 -9.62
C ARG A 45 11.62 -6.26 -8.87
N LEU A 46 12.50 -6.59 -7.90
CA LEU A 46 13.07 -5.58 -7.01
C LEU A 46 13.92 -4.56 -7.74
N HIS A 47 14.59 -4.96 -8.82
CA HIS A 47 15.39 -4.04 -9.61
C HIS A 47 14.53 -2.88 -10.12
N GLU A 48 13.40 -3.18 -10.77
CA GLU A 48 12.52 -2.15 -11.29
C GLU A 48 11.81 -1.38 -10.16
N LEU A 49 11.36 -2.10 -9.12
CA LEU A 49 10.64 -1.47 -8.01
C LEU A 49 11.50 -0.43 -7.28
N LEU A 50 12.78 -0.73 -7.06
CA LEU A 50 13.70 0.13 -6.30
C LEU A 50 14.36 1.23 -7.15
N GLU A 51 14.03 1.35 -8.42
CA GLU A 51 14.43 2.44 -9.31
C GLU A 51 13.34 3.50 -9.52
N LEU A 52 12.14 3.29 -8.94
CA LEU A 52 10.98 4.17 -9.15
C LEU A 52 10.91 5.37 -8.18
N GLN A 53 11.90 5.58 -7.33
CA GLN A 53 11.86 6.61 -6.29
C GLN A 53 12.42 7.95 -6.75
N GLY A 54 13.07 8.00 -7.91
CA GLY A 54 13.57 9.24 -8.51
C GLY A 54 15.03 9.57 -8.14
N ASP A 55 15.82 8.57 -7.76
CA ASP A 55 17.25 8.72 -7.46
C ASP A 55 18.03 9.42 -8.58
N GLU A 56 17.65 9.15 -9.84
CA GLU A 56 18.25 9.74 -11.05
C GLU A 56 18.06 11.27 -11.13
N ARG A 57 17.10 11.82 -10.38
CA ARG A 57 16.83 13.27 -10.30
C ARG A 57 17.66 13.98 -9.23
N GLY A 58 18.43 13.21 -8.43
CA GLY A 58 19.22 13.77 -7.32
C GLY A 58 18.37 14.34 -6.19
N ILE A 59 17.26 13.66 -5.86
CA ILE A 59 16.32 14.07 -4.81
C ILE A 59 16.95 14.03 -3.42
N SER A 60 16.40 14.81 -2.49
CA SER A 60 16.82 14.80 -1.09
C SER A 60 16.34 13.54 -0.36
N ALA A 61 16.94 13.23 0.80
CA ALA A 61 16.48 12.13 1.66
C ALA A 61 15.03 12.32 2.14
N ASP A 62 14.60 13.56 2.39
CA ASP A 62 13.24 13.90 2.79
C ASP A 62 12.24 13.72 1.64
N GLU A 63 12.63 14.08 0.41
CA GLU A 63 11.82 13.83 -0.79
C GLU A 63 11.72 12.33 -1.08
N MET A 64 12.82 11.58 -0.98
CA MET A 64 12.83 10.12 -1.09
C MET A 64 11.87 9.50 -0.07
N HIS A 65 11.95 9.92 1.19
CA HIS A 65 11.05 9.47 2.25
C HIS A 65 9.58 9.72 1.89
N PHE A 66 9.25 10.92 1.42
CA PHE A 66 7.90 11.30 0.98
C PHE A 66 7.41 10.41 -0.17
N ILE A 67 8.23 10.17 -1.18
CA ILE A 67 7.90 9.33 -2.33
C ILE A 67 7.62 7.89 -1.88
N ILE A 68 8.53 7.28 -1.09
CA ILE A 68 8.38 5.89 -0.64
C ILE A 68 7.11 5.70 0.18
N VAL A 69 6.80 6.63 1.09
CA VAL A 69 5.59 6.54 1.90
C VAL A 69 4.34 6.56 1.00
N HIS A 70 4.28 7.46 0.02
CA HIS A 70 3.13 7.52 -0.89
C HIS A 70 3.04 6.30 -1.81
N GLN A 71 4.16 5.81 -2.34
CA GLN A 71 4.19 4.58 -3.13
C GLN A 71 3.71 3.37 -2.32
N THR A 72 4.07 3.28 -1.04
CA THR A 72 3.59 2.18 -0.19
C THR A 72 2.09 2.27 0.08
N PHE A 73 1.52 3.48 0.23
CA PHE A 73 0.07 3.65 0.29
C PHE A 73 -0.59 3.16 -1.01
N GLU A 74 -0.09 3.53 -2.17
CA GLU A 74 -0.63 3.11 -3.46
C GLU A 74 -0.57 1.59 -3.66
N LEU A 75 0.50 0.92 -3.21
CA LEU A 75 0.60 -0.54 -3.23
C LEU A 75 -0.44 -1.20 -2.31
N TRP A 76 -0.71 -0.61 -1.14
CA TRP A 76 -1.76 -1.10 -0.24
C TRP A 76 -3.16 -0.83 -0.80
N PHE A 77 -3.41 0.30 -1.44
CA PHE A 77 -4.67 0.56 -2.13
C PHE A 77 -4.94 -0.48 -3.21
N LYS A 78 -3.93 -0.81 -4.01
CA LYS A 78 -4.02 -1.89 -5.02
C LYS A 78 -4.42 -3.23 -4.40
N GLN A 79 -3.84 -3.60 -3.25
CA GLN A 79 -4.19 -4.83 -2.55
C GLN A 79 -5.62 -4.77 -2.00
N ILE A 80 -6.03 -3.66 -1.38
CA ILE A 80 -7.39 -3.45 -0.85
C ILE A 80 -8.42 -3.60 -1.99
N ILE A 81 -8.20 -2.95 -3.12
CA ILE A 81 -9.09 -3.03 -4.29
C ILE A 81 -9.25 -4.49 -4.73
N ARG A 82 -8.15 -5.25 -4.77
CA ARG A 82 -8.18 -6.68 -5.12
C ARG A 82 -9.02 -7.48 -4.13
N GLU A 83 -8.79 -7.32 -2.82
CA GLU A 83 -9.51 -8.06 -1.78
C GLU A 83 -11.02 -7.72 -1.78
N LEU A 84 -11.37 -6.44 -1.92
CA LEU A 84 -12.76 -6.00 -1.98
C LEU A 84 -13.46 -6.47 -3.25
N SER A 85 -12.77 -6.46 -4.40
CA SER A 85 -13.33 -6.95 -5.67
C SER A 85 -13.62 -8.46 -5.60
N GLU A 86 -12.70 -9.27 -5.09
CA GLU A 86 -12.90 -10.70 -4.88
C GLU A 86 -14.07 -10.97 -3.89
N THR A 87 -14.16 -10.18 -2.82
CA THR A 87 -15.27 -10.28 -1.86
C THR A 87 -16.60 -9.98 -2.55
N ARG A 88 -16.68 -8.91 -3.34
CA ARG A 88 -17.88 -8.54 -4.08
C ARG A 88 -18.31 -9.63 -5.05
N GLU A 89 -17.37 -10.21 -5.81
CA GLU A 89 -17.65 -11.30 -6.74
C GLU A 89 -18.23 -12.54 -6.06
N ILE A 90 -17.80 -12.83 -4.81
CA ILE A 90 -18.37 -13.91 -4.02
C ILE A 90 -19.81 -13.58 -3.60
N LEU A 91 -20.02 -12.37 -3.07
CA LEU A 91 -21.30 -11.96 -2.49
C LEU A 91 -22.38 -11.61 -3.54
N ASP A 92 -22.00 -11.30 -4.78
CA ASP A 92 -22.92 -11.04 -5.90
C ASP A 92 -23.66 -12.29 -6.38
N ARG A 93 -23.23 -13.48 -5.97
CA ARG A 93 -23.89 -14.73 -6.33
C ARG A 93 -25.19 -14.93 -5.55
N VAL A 94 -26.23 -15.39 -6.24
CA VAL A 94 -27.54 -15.67 -5.62
C VAL A 94 -27.96 -17.11 -5.92
N PRO A 95 -28.02 -18.01 -4.93
CA PRO A 95 -27.55 -17.83 -3.53
C PRO A 95 -26.03 -17.78 -3.42
N VAL A 96 -25.52 -17.12 -2.38
CA VAL A 96 -24.08 -17.17 -2.05
C VAL A 96 -23.72 -18.58 -1.59
N PRO A 97 -22.73 -19.25 -2.21
CA PRO A 97 -22.29 -20.58 -1.76
C PRO A 97 -21.69 -20.52 -0.36
N GLU A 98 -22.18 -21.34 0.56
CA GLU A 98 -21.69 -21.36 1.94
C GLU A 98 -20.18 -21.64 2.05
N ASP A 99 -19.64 -22.49 1.17
CA ASP A 99 -18.21 -22.82 1.10
C ASP A 99 -17.34 -21.62 0.71
N ASP A 100 -17.87 -20.59 0.07
CA ASP A 100 -17.14 -19.38 -0.33
C ASP A 100 -17.16 -18.28 0.76
N ILE A 101 -18.03 -18.38 1.76
CA ILE A 101 -18.14 -17.39 2.85
C ILE A 101 -16.83 -17.24 3.64
N PRO A 102 -16.13 -18.34 4.05
CA PRO A 102 -14.86 -18.19 4.76
C PRO A 102 -13.79 -17.46 3.95
N ARG A 103 -13.81 -17.60 2.62
CA ARG A 103 -12.89 -16.88 1.72
C ARG A 103 -13.21 -15.38 1.71
N ALA A 104 -14.48 -15.01 1.59
CA ALA A 104 -14.91 -13.61 1.68
C ALA A 104 -14.51 -12.97 3.03
N VAL A 105 -14.70 -13.69 4.13
CA VAL A 105 -14.27 -13.25 5.47
C VAL A 105 -12.76 -13.03 5.51
N SER A 106 -11.95 -13.96 4.99
CA SER A 106 -10.49 -13.83 4.94
C SER A 106 -10.03 -12.60 4.15
N HIS A 107 -10.70 -12.26 3.03
CA HIS A 107 -10.43 -11.05 2.26
C HIS A 107 -10.70 -9.78 3.08
N LEU A 108 -11.83 -9.73 3.80
CA LEU A 108 -12.20 -8.59 4.64
C LEU A 108 -11.30 -8.44 5.87
N GLU A 109 -10.90 -9.55 6.50
CA GLU A 109 -9.93 -9.53 7.60
C GLU A 109 -8.58 -8.95 7.14
N ARG A 110 -8.06 -9.39 5.98
CA ARG A 110 -6.82 -8.86 5.42
C ARG A 110 -6.94 -7.37 5.10
N THR A 111 -8.05 -6.95 4.51
CA THR A 111 -8.33 -5.54 4.25
C THR A 111 -8.30 -4.73 5.54
N THR A 112 -8.91 -5.24 6.61
CA THR A 112 -8.91 -4.59 7.92
C THR A 112 -7.50 -4.42 8.50
N GLU A 113 -6.65 -5.45 8.38
CA GLU A 113 -5.26 -5.37 8.85
C GLU A 113 -4.42 -4.40 8.01
N ILE A 114 -4.67 -4.32 6.71
CA ILE A 114 -4.02 -3.32 5.85
C ILE A 114 -4.41 -1.91 6.28
N PHE A 115 -5.69 -1.63 6.56
CA PHE A 115 -6.11 -0.32 7.06
C PHE A 115 -5.45 0.03 8.41
N ARG A 116 -5.31 -0.93 9.33
CA ARG A 116 -4.58 -0.73 10.59
C ARG A 116 -3.11 -0.39 10.37
N LEU A 117 -2.47 -1.09 9.44
CA LEU A 117 -1.08 -0.81 9.06
C LEU A 117 -0.94 0.58 8.46
N MET A 118 -1.83 0.96 7.54
CA MET A 118 -1.83 2.28 6.91
C MET A 118 -2.06 3.40 7.92
N ALA A 119 -2.96 3.21 8.91
CA ALA A 119 -3.14 4.17 10.00
C ALA A 119 -1.84 4.38 10.80
N ASN A 120 -1.09 3.31 11.06
CA ASN A 120 0.21 3.41 11.71
C ASN A 120 1.30 4.02 10.81
N GLN A 121 1.19 3.88 9.50
CA GLN A 121 2.16 4.42 8.54
C GLN A 121 2.19 5.95 8.54
N TRP A 122 1.11 6.62 8.93
CA TRP A 122 1.08 8.06 9.12
C TRP A 122 2.14 8.54 10.13
N THR A 123 2.43 7.77 11.17
CA THR A 123 3.47 8.12 12.14
C THR A 123 4.86 8.17 11.51
N VAL A 124 5.08 7.42 10.44
CA VAL A 124 6.33 7.46 9.66
C VAL A 124 6.38 8.75 8.84
N LEU A 125 5.28 9.12 8.17
CA LEU A 125 5.19 10.37 7.42
C LEU A 125 5.34 11.61 8.32
N GLU A 126 4.79 11.58 9.54
CA GLU A 126 4.89 12.65 10.53
C GLU A 126 6.34 12.94 10.99
N THR A 127 7.29 12.06 10.69
CA THR A 127 8.72 12.33 10.95
C THR A 127 9.31 13.33 9.96
N LEU A 128 8.64 13.58 8.83
CA LEU A 128 9.02 14.60 7.88
C LEU A 128 8.75 15.99 8.47
N THR A 129 9.81 16.78 8.64
CA THR A 129 9.69 18.12 9.19
C THR A 129 9.04 19.10 8.19
N PRO A 130 8.34 20.14 8.65
CA PRO A 130 7.82 21.18 7.75
C PRO A 130 8.90 21.80 6.86
N GLN A 131 10.09 22.02 7.39
CA GLN A 131 11.24 22.57 6.64
C GLN A 131 11.73 21.58 5.58
N GLY A 132 11.82 20.29 5.91
CA GLY A 132 12.18 19.23 4.97
C GLY A 132 11.19 19.15 3.82
N PHE A 133 9.88 19.21 4.12
CA PHE A 133 8.83 19.23 3.10
C PHE A 133 8.90 20.47 2.22
N LEU A 134 9.06 21.66 2.79
CA LEU A 134 9.13 22.92 2.04
C LEU A 134 10.33 22.97 1.10
N ALA A 135 11.42 22.26 1.40
CA ALA A 135 12.61 22.22 0.56
C ALA A 135 12.37 21.63 -0.85
N PHE A 136 11.40 20.72 -1.01
CA PHE A 136 11.06 20.12 -2.30
C PHE A 136 9.62 20.41 -2.77
N ARG A 137 8.80 21.10 -1.95
CA ARG A 137 7.37 21.33 -2.23
C ARG A 137 7.11 21.96 -3.59
N ASP A 138 7.95 22.91 -4.00
CA ASP A 138 7.80 23.61 -5.29
C ASP A 138 8.01 22.66 -6.48
N GLY A 139 8.85 21.63 -6.32
CA GLY A 139 9.09 20.60 -7.32
C GLY A 139 7.90 19.65 -7.55
N LEU A 140 6.97 19.54 -6.59
CA LEU A 140 5.75 18.73 -6.73
C LEU A 140 4.71 19.39 -7.64
N GLY A 141 4.80 20.70 -7.87
CA GLY A 141 3.82 21.45 -8.66
C GLY A 141 2.41 21.33 -8.05
N THR A 142 1.44 20.92 -8.85
CA THR A 142 0.04 20.72 -8.44
C THR A 142 -0.25 19.33 -7.89
N ALA A 143 0.72 18.40 -7.88
CA ALA A 143 0.51 17.03 -7.42
C ALA A 143 0.03 16.98 -5.97
N SER A 144 -0.96 16.17 -5.72
CA SER A 144 -1.60 16.00 -4.41
C SER A 144 -1.98 14.53 -4.18
N GLY A 145 -1.75 14.02 -2.97
CA GLY A 145 -2.19 12.68 -2.58
C GLY A 145 -3.71 12.49 -2.66
N PHE A 146 -4.49 13.59 -2.67
CA PHE A 146 -5.95 13.53 -2.88
C PHE A 146 -6.34 13.16 -4.31
N GLU A 147 -5.41 13.21 -5.26
CA GLU A 147 -5.62 12.80 -6.64
C GLU A 147 -5.47 11.29 -6.85
N SER A 148 -5.20 10.51 -5.79
CA SER A 148 -5.09 9.06 -5.90
C SER A 148 -6.38 8.45 -6.47
N PHE A 149 -6.26 7.93 -7.67
CA PHE A 149 -7.33 7.18 -8.33
C PHE A 149 -7.71 5.93 -7.55
N GLN A 150 -6.72 5.18 -7.06
CA GLN A 150 -6.96 3.95 -6.31
C GLN A 150 -7.72 4.22 -4.99
N MET A 151 -7.43 5.34 -4.32
CA MET A 151 -8.18 5.74 -3.14
C MET A 151 -9.67 5.95 -3.47
N ARG A 152 -9.97 6.64 -4.58
CA ARG A 152 -11.39 6.83 -5.02
C ARG A 152 -12.05 5.51 -5.40
N GLU A 153 -11.30 4.58 -5.99
CA GLU A 153 -11.82 3.28 -6.38
C GLU A 153 -12.22 2.43 -5.16
N PHE A 154 -11.37 2.32 -4.15
CA PHE A 154 -11.76 1.53 -2.97
C PHE A 154 -12.84 2.21 -2.13
N GLU A 155 -12.92 3.54 -2.06
CA GLU A 155 -14.04 4.24 -1.45
C GLU A 155 -15.38 3.89 -2.15
N ALA A 156 -15.37 3.79 -3.47
CA ALA A 156 -16.53 3.36 -4.23
C ALA A 156 -16.90 1.90 -3.97
N LEU A 157 -15.88 1.01 -3.89
CA LEU A 157 -16.11 -0.41 -3.56
C LEU A 157 -16.67 -0.61 -2.15
N LEU A 158 -16.30 0.25 -1.20
CA LEU A 158 -16.85 0.25 0.15
C LEU A 158 -18.27 0.87 0.23
N GLY A 159 -18.78 1.44 -0.86
CA GLY A 159 -20.09 2.05 -0.88
C GLY A 159 -20.16 3.40 -0.16
N LEU A 160 -19.02 4.09 -0.01
CA LEU A 160 -19.03 5.42 0.61
C LEU A 160 -19.80 6.41 -0.27
N GLU A 161 -20.81 7.05 0.33
CA GLU A 161 -21.56 8.12 -0.33
C GLU A 161 -20.66 9.35 -0.57
N THR A 162 -21.05 10.18 -1.55
CA THR A 162 -20.23 11.37 -1.90
C THR A 162 -20.02 12.31 -0.72
N GLU A 163 -20.99 12.37 0.21
CA GLU A 163 -20.95 13.22 1.40
C GLU A 163 -19.94 12.73 2.44
N ASP A 164 -19.68 11.41 2.49
CA ASP A 164 -18.74 10.78 3.40
C ASP A 164 -17.31 10.76 2.86
N ARG A 165 -17.15 11.11 1.58
CA ARG A 165 -15.83 11.15 0.93
C ARG A 165 -15.11 12.44 1.28
N LEU A 166 -13.79 12.34 1.38
CA LEU A 166 -12.94 13.48 1.63
C LEU A 166 -13.20 14.59 0.59
N PHE A 167 -13.59 15.79 1.05
CA PHE A 167 -13.97 16.94 0.23
C PHE A 167 -15.14 16.72 -0.75
N GLY A 168 -16.00 15.72 -0.55
CA GLY A 168 -17.10 15.42 -1.45
C GLY A 168 -16.66 15.10 -2.88
N MET A 169 -15.47 14.50 -3.04
CA MET A 169 -14.91 14.21 -4.37
C MET A 169 -15.71 13.16 -5.12
N ASP A 170 -16.15 13.54 -6.33
CA ASP A 170 -16.82 12.63 -7.26
C ASP A 170 -15.75 11.73 -7.94
N PRO A 171 -15.82 10.39 -7.75
CA PRO A 171 -14.85 9.47 -8.32
C PRO A 171 -14.82 9.49 -9.85
N ILE A 172 -15.97 9.75 -10.49
CA ILE A 172 -16.08 9.82 -11.95
C ILE A 172 -15.30 11.02 -12.49
N LYS A 173 -15.46 12.18 -11.84
CA LYS A 173 -14.71 13.39 -12.23
C LYS A 173 -13.21 13.23 -12.02
N THR A 174 -12.80 12.59 -10.91
CA THR A 174 -11.39 12.32 -10.62
C THR A 174 -10.82 11.37 -11.67
N CYS A 175 -11.53 10.30 -12.03
CA CYS A 175 -11.12 9.35 -13.06
C CYS A 175 -10.95 10.01 -14.44
N LEU A 176 -11.83 10.94 -14.82
CA LEU A 176 -11.76 11.69 -16.08
C LEU A 176 -10.55 12.61 -16.16
N LEU A 177 -10.06 13.17 -15.03
CA LEU A 177 -8.85 13.99 -15.00
C LEU A 177 -7.60 13.17 -15.37
N TYR A 178 -7.54 11.88 -14.99
CA TYR A 178 -6.42 11.00 -15.32
C TYR A 178 -6.48 10.40 -16.73
N THR A 179 -7.66 10.31 -17.32
CA THR A 179 -7.85 9.77 -18.68
C THR A 179 -7.82 10.85 -19.77
N SER A 180 -7.88 12.13 -19.39
CA SER A 180 -7.72 13.23 -20.34
C SER A 180 -6.25 13.33 -20.76
N PRO A 181 -5.92 13.37 -22.07
CA PRO A 181 -4.56 13.63 -22.52
C PRO A 181 -4.12 14.99 -21.97
N SER A 182 -2.97 14.99 -21.29
CA SER A 182 -2.33 16.22 -20.81
C SER A 182 -2.27 17.24 -21.96
N PRO A 183 -2.72 18.47 -21.77
CA PRO A 183 -2.53 19.50 -22.78
C PRO A 183 -1.02 19.67 -23.01
N ARG A 184 -0.59 19.46 -24.25
CA ARG A 184 0.79 19.68 -24.70
C ARG A 184 1.12 21.15 -24.73
#